data_e7917c35647ea666df70d86334dd3afc
#
_entry.id   e7917c35647ea666df70d86334dd3afc
#
_cell.length_a   1.000
_cell.length_b   1.000
_cell.length_c   1.000
_cell.angle_alpha   90.00
_cell.angle_beta   90.00
_cell.angle_gamma   90.00
#
_symmetry.space_group_name_H-M   'P 1'
#
loop_
_entity.id
_entity.type
_entity.pdbx_description
1 polymer ?
#
loop_
_entity_poly.entity_id
_entity_poly.type
_entity_poly.pdbx_seq_one_letter_code
_entity_poly.pdbx_strand_id
1 'polypeptide(L)'
;MCIRDRKYIALTVLAQWIRLCANIVMMFIFSHILELILGGATMTVSVLLPYIIGISAVMTVRYVCGVCSSKTSFLASAQVKKVLRGKMYKKLTRMGASYHEKVSTSEVLQVFVEGVDQLELYFGKYLPQFFFAMLAPITLFAVLSFVSWKASLVLLVCVPLIPLSIVAVQKIAKRLLSKYWGVYVNLGDTFLENIQGLTTLKVYQADERKNVEMNEKAEEFRRITMKVLTMQLNSVSVMDIVAYAGSAVGVVIAVFQAANGTITLPQAFLIIMLAADFFLPLRLLGSFFHVAMNGMAASDKLFKILDTPEDERGTQIPASFDSDIRLENVTFSYAVSYTHLT
;
A
#
# COMPACT_ATOMS: atom_id res chain seq x y z
N MET A 1 8.35 -16.64 -0.21
CA MET A 1 7.39 -16.18 0.83
C MET A 1 7.00 -17.37 1.70
N CYS A 2 7.25 -17.30 2.99
CA CYS A 2 6.99 -18.42 3.90
C CYS A 2 5.48 -18.70 3.99
N ILE A 3 5.06 -19.97 4.02
CA ILE A 3 3.64 -20.39 4.13
C ILE A 3 2.96 -19.74 5.36
N ARG A 4 3.72 -19.41 6.41
CA ARG A 4 3.25 -18.80 7.64
C ARG A 4 2.79 -17.34 7.44
N ASP A 5 3.37 -16.61 6.49
CA ASP A 5 3.03 -15.21 6.22
C ASP A 5 1.68 -15.10 5.49
N ARG A 6 1.35 -16.08 4.65
CA ARG A 6 0.05 -16.16 3.96
C ARG A 6 -1.13 -16.31 4.93
N LYS A 7 -0.92 -17.00 6.07
CA LYS A 7 -1.97 -17.19 7.09
C LYS A 7 -2.43 -15.88 7.70
N TYR A 8 -1.50 -14.97 8.02
CA TYR A 8 -1.87 -13.67 8.61
C TYR A 8 -2.61 -12.77 7.61
N ILE A 9 -2.19 -12.77 6.35
CA ILE A 9 -2.88 -12.03 5.27
C ILE A 9 -4.30 -12.58 5.09
N ALA A 10 -4.45 -13.91 4.96
CA ALA A 10 -5.75 -14.55 4.82
C ALA A 10 -6.66 -14.27 6.02
N LEU A 11 -6.12 -14.31 7.25
CA LEU A 11 -6.88 -14.01 8.46
C LEU A 11 -7.32 -12.53 8.51
N THR A 12 -6.48 -11.61 8.03
CA THR A 12 -6.83 -10.18 7.91
C THR A 12 -7.98 -9.99 6.93
N VAL A 13 -7.90 -10.62 5.74
CA VAL A 13 -8.97 -10.58 4.72
C VAL A 13 -10.26 -11.18 5.26
N LEU A 14 -10.18 -12.33 5.94
CA LEU A 14 -11.34 -12.99 6.54
C LEU A 14 -11.99 -12.11 7.61
N ALA A 15 -11.21 -11.49 8.48
CA ALA A 15 -11.74 -10.58 9.51
C ALA A 15 -12.43 -9.36 8.89
N GLN A 16 -11.85 -8.78 7.81
CA GLN A 16 -12.48 -7.68 7.06
C GLN A 16 -13.78 -8.14 6.39
N TRP A 17 -13.79 -9.34 5.82
CA TRP A 17 -14.99 -9.90 5.20
C TRP A 17 -16.10 -10.18 6.20
N ILE A 18 -15.80 -10.78 7.36
CA ILE A 18 -16.78 -11.00 8.45
C ILE A 18 -17.33 -9.64 8.93
N ARG A 19 -16.48 -8.62 9.04
CA ARG A 19 -16.89 -7.26 9.38
C ARG A 19 -17.88 -6.68 8.36
N LEU A 20 -17.67 -6.94 7.06
CA LEU A 20 -18.60 -6.55 5.98
C LEU A 20 -19.94 -7.31 6.12
N CYS A 21 -19.89 -8.64 6.32
CA CYS A 21 -21.10 -9.44 6.53
C CYS A 21 -21.88 -8.93 7.75
N ALA A 22 -21.21 -8.61 8.84
CA ALA A 22 -21.83 -8.02 10.01
C ALA A 22 -22.46 -6.65 9.70
N ASN A 23 -21.83 -5.82 8.85
CA ASN A 23 -22.43 -4.57 8.37
C ASN A 23 -23.72 -4.82 7.58
N ILE A 24 -23.70 -5.79 6.68
CA ILE A 24 -24.89 -6.18 5.90
C ILE A 24 -26.02 -6.61 6.83
N VAL A 25 -25.75 -7.47 7.81
CA VAL A 25 -26.76 -7.90 8.79
C VAL A 25 -27.33 -6.71 9.57
N MET A 26 -26.49 -5.77 9.96
CA MET A 26 -26.94 -4.54 10.64
C MET A 26 -27.90 -3.73 9.77
N MET A 27 -27.62 -3.58 8.47
CA MET A 27 -28.49 -2.86 7.53
C MET A 27 -29.81 -3.60 7.31
N PHE A 28 -29.81 -4.95 7.30
CA PHE A 28 -31.04 -5.73 7.26
C PHE A 28 -31.90 -5.51 8.51
N ILE A 29 -31.27 -5.45 9.70
CA ILE A 29 -31.99 -5.14 10.94
C ILE A 29 -32.65 -3.76 10.86
N PHE A 30 -31.95 -2.74 10.38
CA PHE A 30 -32.51 -1.40 10.21
C PHE A 30 -33.63 -1.37 9.16
N SER A 31 -33.48 -2.07 8.05
CA SER A 31 -34.50 -2.19 7.01
C SER A 31 -35.78 -2.85 7.59
N HIS A 32 -35.64 -3.88 8.41
CA HIS A 32 -36.78 -4.56 9.03
C HIS A 32 -37.47 -3.70 10.10
N ILE A 33 -36.71 -2.95 10.89
CA ILE A 33 -37.29 -1.96 11.83
C ILE A 33 -38.10 -0.90 11.07
N LEU A 34 -37.58 -0.42 9.94
CA LEU A 34 -38.29 0.53 9.09
C LEU A 34 -39.58 -0.08 8.54
N GLU A 35 -39.58 -1.34 8.14
CA GLU A 35 -40.77 -2.07 7.69
C GLU A 35 -41.84 -2.13 8.77
N LEU A 36 -41.47 -2.43 10.02
CA LEU A 36 -42.40 -2.45 11.16
C LEU A 36 -42.99 -1.07 11.46
N ILE A 37 -42.18 -0.01 11.38
CA ILE A 37 -42.66 1.37 11.59
C ILE A 37 -43.69 1.75 10.52
N LEU A 38 -43.41 1.48 9.27
CA LEU A 38 -44.31 1.78 8.14
C LEU A 38 -45.58 0.92 8.16
N GLY A 39 -45.48 -0.31 8.70
CA GLY A 39 -46.63 -1.20 8.90
C GLY A 39 -47.57 -0.80 10.05
N GLY A 40 -47.28 0.31 10.75
CA GLY A 40 -48.09 0.79 11.88
C GLY A 40 -47.98 -0.01 13.16
N ALA A 41 -46.92 -0.83 13.31
CA ALA A 41 -46.64 -1.58 14.54
C ALA A 41 -46.38 -0.63 15.71
N THR A 42 -47.02 -0.89 16.85
CA THR A 42 -46.77 -0.13 18.07
C THR A 42 -45.40 -0.47 18.60
N MET A 43 -44.51 0.53 18.63
CA MET A 43 -43.08 0.37 19.10
C MET A 43 -43.02 0.24 20.63
N THR A 44 -43.38 -0.95 21.14
CA THR A 44 -43.26 -1.28 22.54
C THR A 44 -41.83 -1.71 22.85
N VAL A 45 -41.37 -1.49 24.09
CA VAL A 45 -39.99 -1.88 24.50
C VAL A 45 -39.73 -3.38 24.26
N SER A 46 -40.73 -4.23 24.44
CA SER A 46 -40.66 -5.67 24.19
C SER A 46 -40.39 -6.01 22.70
N VAL A 47 -40.87 -5.20 21.76
CA VAL A 47 -40.62 -5.36 20.34
C VAL A 47 -39.22 -4.86 19.96
N LEU A 48 -38.75 -3.75 20.56
CA LEU A 48 -37.46 -3.15 20.29
C LEU A 48 -36.29 -3.91 20.93
N LEU A 49 -36.49 -4.57 22.04
CA LEU A 49 -35.42 -5.24 22.81
C LEU A 49 -34.60 -6.24 21.98
N PRO A 50 -35.20 -7.18 21.20
CA PRO A 50 -34.42 -8.12 20.39
C PRO A 50 -33.56 -7.43 19.32
N TYR A 51 -34.03 -6.31 18.73
CA TYR A 51 -33.26 -5.54 17.75
C TYR A 51 -32.07 -4.81 18.40
N ILE A 52 -32.27 -4.24 19.59
CA ILE A 52 -31.20 -3.61 20.38
C ILE A 52 -30.12 -4.64 20.73
N ILE A 53 -30.52 -5.83 21.18
CA ILE A 53 -29.60 -6.93 21.45
C ILE A 53 -28.88 -7.36 20.16
N GLY A 54 -29.60 -7.52 19.06
CA GLY A 54 -29.04 -7.87 17.76
C GLY A 54 -28.01 -6.84 17.25
N ILE A 55 -28.33 -5.55 17.32
CA ILE A 55 -27.41 -4.47 16.92
C ILE A 55 -26.18 -4.46 17.82
N SER A 56 -26.36 -4.62 19.14
CA SER A 56 -25.24 -4.67 20.11
C SER A 56 -24.32 -5.86 19.83
N ALA A 57 -24.88 -7.03 19.52
CA ALA A 57 -24.10 -8.22 19.16
C ALA A 57 -23.32 -8.00 17.84
N VAL A 58 -23.96 -7.46 16.80
CA VAL A 58 -23.30 -7.14 15.53
C VAL A 58 -22.18 -6.10 15.71
N MET A 59 -22.41 -5.06 16.50
CA MET A 59 -21.39 -4.05 16.81
C MET A 59 -20.20 -4.66 17.54
N THR A 60 -20.45 -5.59 18.47
CA THR A 60 -19.40 -6.32 19.19
C THR A 60 -18.57 -7.18 18.20
N VAL A 61 -19.22 -7.91 17.30
CA VAL A 61 -18.53 -8.68 16.24
C VAL A 61 -17.68 -7.77 15.36
N ARG A 62 -18.23 -6.63 14.91
CA ARG A 62 -17.50 -5.64 14.09
C ARG A 62 -16.28 -5.09 14.81
N TYR A 63 -16.40 -4.79 16.09
CA TYR A 63 -15.29 -4.33 16.93
C TYR A 63 -14.19 -5.39 17.05
N VAL A 64 -14.56 -6.61 17.43
CA VAL A 64 -13.62 -7.73 17.58
C VAL A 64 -12.91 -8.03 16.25
N CYS A 65 -13.66 -8.09 15.16
CA CYS A 65 -13.07 -8.28 13.82
C CYS A 65 -12.14 -7.12 13.42
N GLY A 66 -12.47 -5.88 13.79
CA GLY A 66 -11.61 -4.71 13.57
C GLY A 66 -10.28 -4.83 14.32
N VAL A 67 -10.31 -5.18 15.59
CA VAL A 67 -9.11 -5.40 16.42
C VAL A 67 -8.29 -6.59 15.88
N CYS A 68 -8.96 -7.69 15.53
CA CYS A 68 -8.32 -8.87 14.94
C CYS A 68 -7.62 -8.53 13.63
N SER A 69 -8.29 -7.83 12.71
CA SER A 69 -7.72 -7.38 11.43
C SER A 69 -6.49 -6.49 11.63
N SER A 70 -6.54 -5.54 12.57
CA SER A 70 -5.39 -4.68 12.88
C SER A 70 -4.21 -5.46 13.44
N LYS A 71 -4.46 -6.38 14.38
CA LYS A 71 -3.40 -7.24 14.97
C LYS A 71 -2.78 -8.17 13.94
N THR A 72 -3.60 -8.82 13.11
CA THR A 72 -3.09 -9.74 12.09
C THR A 72 -2.33 -9.02 10.96
N SER A 73 -2.78 -7.83 10.56
CA SER A 73 -2.07 -6.94 9.64
C SER A 73 -0.69 -6.54 10.20
N PHE A 74 -0.63 -6.12 11.46
CA PHE A 74 0.63 -5.82 12.14
C PHE A 74 1.57 -7.02 12.20
N LEU A 75 1.06 -8.21 12.57
CA LEU A 75 1.86 -9.43 12.63
C LEU A 75 2.40 -9.84 11.25
N ALA A 76 1.59 -9.67 10.19
CA ALA A 76 2.04 -9.91 8.81
C ALA A 76 3.19 -8.97 8.46
N SER A 77 3.05 -7.67 8.72
CA SER A 77 4.08 -6.65 8.52
C SER A 77 5.38 -6.96 9.27
N ALA A 78 5.27 -7.17 10.58
CA ALA A 78 6.43 -7.43 11.44
C ALA A 78 7.19 -8.70 11.04
N GLN A 79 6.47 -9.75 10.67
CA GLN A 79 7.08 -11.00 10.24
C GLN A 79 7.83 -10.85 8.92
N VAL A 80 7.25 -10.17 7.93
CA VAL A 80 7.91 -9.88 6.64
C VAL A 80 9.19 -9.08 6.87
N LYS A 81 9.13 -8.03 7.67
CA LYS A 81 10.28 -7.20 8.05
C LYS A 81 11.40 -8.02 8.67
N LYS A 82 11.07 -8.87 9.64
CA LYS A 82 12.02 -9.76 10.31
C LYS A 82 12.69 -10.73 9.34
N VAL A 83 11.90 -11.37 8.47
CA VAL A 83 12.41 -12.36 7.51
C VAL A 83 13.30 -11.71 6.46
N LEU A 84 12.89 -10.57 5.90
CA LEU A 84 13.66 -9.88 4.86
C LEU A 84 14.98 -9.34 5.40
N ARG A 85 14.96 -8.66 6.56
CA ARG A 85 16.19 -8.20 7.21
C ARG A 85 17.13 -9.35 7.55
N GLY A 86 16.59 -10.47 8.06
CA GLY A 86 17.37 -11.67 8.36
C GLY A 86 18.01 -12.30 7.11
N LYS A 87 17.28 -12.33 5.98
CA LYS A 87 17.84 -12.83 4.70
C LYS A 87 18.92 -11.90 4.15
N MET A 88 18.68 -10.59 4.15
CA MET A 88 19.68 -9.62 3.72
C MET A 88 20.95 -9.68 4.57
N TYR A 89 20.80 -9.71 5.90
CA TYR A 89 21.93 -9.83 6.82
C TYR A 89 22.76 -11.09 6.53
N LYS A 90 22.10 -12.25 6.42
CA LYS A 90 22.78 -13.50 6.08
C LYS A 90 23.48 -13.44 4.72
N LYS A 91 22.86 -12.81 3.73
CA LYS A 91 23.44 -12.64 2.40
C LYS A 91 24.71 -11.80 2.46
N LEU A 92 24.64 -10.63 3.10
CA LEU A 92 25.80 -9.73 3.26
C LEU A 92 26.96 -10.40 4.02
N THR A 93 26.62 -11.13 5.10
CA THR A 93 27.64 -11.89 5.87
C THR A 93 28.29 -12.99 5.02
N ARG A 94 27.55 -13.61 4.09
CA ARG A 94 28.09 -14.61 3.17
C ARG A 94 28.94 -13.99 2.06
N MET A 95 28.59 -12.80 1.59
CA MET A 95 29.40 -12.08 0.60
C MET A 95 30.74 -11.60 1.18
N GLY A 96 30.84 -11.45 2.53
CA GLY A 96 32.08 -11.05 3.19
C GLY A 96 32.47 -9.59 2.91
N ALA A 97 33.77 -9.27 3.00
CA ALA A 97 34.27 -7.92 2.80
C ALA A 97 34.18 -7.43 1.35
N SER A 98 34.12 -8.35 0.37
CA SER A 98 34.04 -8.03 -1.06
C SER A 98 32.65 -7.56 -1.53
N TYR A 99 31.63 -7.49 -0.64
CA TYR A 99 30.29 -7.07 -1.03
C TYR A 99 30.26 -5.69 -1.69
N HIS A 100 31.13 -4.77 -1.25
CA HIS A 100 31.18 -3.39 -1.75
C HIS A 100 31.68 -3.28 -3.21
N GLU A 101 32.36 -4.31 -3.75
CA GLU A 101 32.76 -4.39 -5.14
C GLU A 101 31.56 -4.71 -6.07
N LYS A 102 30.54 -5.41 -5.53
CA LYS A 102 29.37 -5.87 -6.27
C LYS A 102 28.15 -4.98 -6.07
N VAL A 103 28.00 -4.40 -4.88
CA VAL A 103 26.84 -3.57 -4.52
C VAL A 103 27.32 -2.40 -3.65
N SER A 104 26.88 -1.18 -3.95
CA SER A 104 27.27 -0.02 -3.13
C SER A 104 26.67 -0.09 -1.72
N THR A 105 27.47 0.30 -0.73
CA THR A 105 27.06 0.30 0.68
C THR A 105 25.83 1.20 0.90
N SER A 106 25.73 2.33 0.20
CA SER A 106 24.60 3.24 0.27
C SER A 106 23.32 2.60 -0.25
N GLU A 107 23.38 1.85 -1.37
CA GLU A 107 22.23 1.11 -1.91
C GLU A 107 21.76 0.03 -0.93
N VAL A 108 22.72 -0.73 -0.37
CA VAL A 108 22.42 -1.75 0.65
C VAL A 108 21.72 -1.14 1.86
N LEU A 109 22.26 -0.04 2.40
CA LEU A 109 21.68 0.64 3.56
C LEU A 109 20.29 1.19 3.27
N GLN A 110 20.10 1.82 2.11
CA GLN A 110 18.79 2.34 1.70
C GLN A 110 17.75 1.21 1.57
N VAL A 111 18.11 0.10 0.93
CA VAL A 111 17.19 -1.04 0.79
C VAL A 111 16.92 -1.70 2.14
N PHE A 112 17.93 -1.81 3.02
CA PHE A 112 17.80 -2.44 4.34
C PHE A 112 16.88 -1.65 5.28
N VAL A 113 16.91 -0.33 5.21
CA VAL A 113 16.10 0.55 6.07
C VAL A 113 14.78 0.89 5.36
N GLU A 114 14.83 1.70 4.31
CA GLU A 114 13.65 2.23 3.65
C GLU A 114 12.92 1.19 2.78
N GLY A 115 13.68 0.40 2.02
CA GLY A 115 13.10 -0.61 1.14
C GLY A 115 12.30 -1.66 1.89
N VAL A 116 12.83 -2.14 3.02
CA VAL A 116 12.12 -3.12 3.85
C VAL A 116 10.88 -2.52 4.50
N ASP A 117 10.89 -1.23 4.88
CA ASP A 117 9.74 -0.54 5.44
C ASP A 117 8.62 -0.34 4.39
N GLN A 118 8.98 -0.09 3.12
CA GLN A 118 8.00 -0.07 2.01
C GLN A 118 7.35 -1.44 1.79
N LEU A 119 8.13 -2.52 1.89
CA LEU A 119 7.61 -3.89 1.79
C LEU A 119 6.74 -4.27 3.00
N GLU A 120 7.06 -3.78 4.19
CA GLU A 120 6.20 -3.91 5.38
C GLU A 120 4.79 -3.36 5.11
N LEU A 121 4.70 -2.15 4.56
CA LEU A 121 3.43 -1.51 4.21
C LEU A 121 2.70 -2.26 3.08
N TYR A 122 3.45 -2.74 2.09
CA TYR A 122 2.90 -3.51 0.98
C TYR A 122 2.19 -4.78 1.47
N PHE A 123 2.87 -5.59 2.28
CA PHE A 123 2.31 -6.85 2.78
C PHE A 123 1.28 -6.68 3.89
N GLY A 124 1.42 -5.64 4.72
CA GLY A 124 0.52 -5.41 5.83
C GLY A 124 -0.77 -4.71 5.46
N LYS A 125 -0.73 -3.77 4.51
CA LYS A 125 -1.89 -2.93 4.16
C LYS A 125 -2.42 -3.16 2.76
N TYR A 126 -1.53 -3.07 1.74
CA TYR A 126 -1.98 -3.13 0.35
C TYR A 126 -2.52 -4.51 -0.02
N LEU A 127 -1.77 -5.56 0.25
CA LEU A 127 -2.12 -6.91 -0.20
C LEU A 127 -3.42 -7.45 0.44
N PRO A 128 -3.66 -7.32 1.76
CA PRO A 128 -4.95 -7.68 2.34
C PRO A 128 -6.11 -6.85 1.76
N GLN A 129 -5.90 -5.53 1.58
CA GLN A 129 -6.91 -4.65 1.00
C GLN A 129 -7.25 -5.01 -0.45
N PHE A 130 -6.26 -5.46 -1.23
CA PHE A 130 -6.47 -5.91 -2.60
C PHE A 130 -7.45 -7.10 -2.66
N PHE A 131 -7.20 -8.14 -1.87
CA PHE A 131 -8.10 -9.31 -1.84
C PHE A 131 -9.49 -8.95 -1.29
N PHE A 132 -9.56 -8.12 -0.25
CA PHE A 132 -10.82 -7.67 0.30
C PHE A 132 -11.61 -6.82 -0.70
N ALA A 133 -10.96 -5.92 -1.44
CA ALA A 133 -11.58 -5.05 -2.42
C ALA A 133 -12.17 -5.83 -3.62
N MET A 134 -11.63 -7.01 -3.92
CA MET A 134 -12.21 -7.91 -4.93
C MET A 134 -13.40 -8.71 -4.37
N LEU A 135 -13.31 -9.14 -3.11
CA LEU A 135 -14.34 -9.98 -2.48
C LEU A 135 -15.59 -9.20 -2.09
N ALA A 136 -15.43 -7.96 -1.62
CA ALA A 136 -16.52 -7.16 -1.08
C ALA A 136 -17.65 -6.86 -2.10
N PRO A 137 -17.37 -6.36 -3.33
CA PRO A 137 -18.45 -6.12 -4.32
C PRO A 137 -19.16 -7.39 -4.75
N ILE A 138 -18.46 -8.51 -4.84
CA ILE A 138 -19.04 -9.82 -5.19
C ILE A 138 -20.02 -10.26 -4.10
N THR A 139 -19.62 -10.15 -2.83
CA THR A 139 -20.47 -10.49 -1.69
C THR A 139 -21.72 -9.59 -1.64
N LEU A 140 -21.55 -8.29 -1.81
CA LEU A 140 -22.66 -7.33 -1.83
C LEU A 140 -23.61 -7.59 -3.01
N PHE A 141 -23.07 -7.87 -4.20
CA PHE A 141 -23.87 -8.27 -5.35
C PHE A 141 -24.68 -9.53 -5.07
N ALA A 142 -24.05 -10.58 -4.54
CA ALA A 142 -24.74 -11.82 -4.18
C ALA A 142 -25.92 -11.58 -3.23
N VAL A 143 -25.73 -10.75 -2.21
CA VAL A 143 -26.78 -10.44 -1.21
C VAL A 143 -27.86 -9.54 -1.79
N LEU A 144 -27.50 -8.41 -2.44
CA LEU A 144 -28.47 -7.45 -2.93
C LEU A 144 -29.19 -7.89 -4.21
N SER A 145 -28.67 -8.86 -4.94
CA SER A 145 -29.36 -9.44 -6.11
C SER A 145 -30.71 -10.08 -5.76
N PHE A 146 -30.84 -10.61 -4.52
CA PHE A 146 -32.12 -11.13 -4.02
C PHE A 146 -33.13 -10.02 -3.70
N VAL A 147 -32.69 -8.79 -3.46
CA VAL A 147 -33.52 -7.63 -3.16
C VAL A 147 -33.90 -6.91 -4.47
N SER A 148 -32.90 -6.59 -5.30
CA SER A 148 -33.09 -5.98 -6.61
C SER A 148 -31.91 -6.34 -7.52
N TRP A 149 -32.17 -7.24 -8.47
CA TRP A 149 -31.19 -7.63 -9.49
C TRP A 149 -30.71 -6.43 -10.33
N LYS A 150 -31.62 -5.54 -10.72
CA LYS A 150 -31.29 -4.40 -11.60
C LYS A 150 -30.36 -3.40 -10.90
N ALA A 151 -30.68 -3.00 -9.67
CA ALA A 151 -29.85 -2.07 -8.92
C ALA A 151 -28.47 -2.67 -8.60
N SER A 152 -28.44 -3.93 -8.18
CA SER A 152 -27.20 -4.64 -7.84
C SER A 152 -26.27 -4.82 -9.04
N LEU A 153 -26.82 -5.13 -10.22
CA LEU A 153 -26.05 -5.28 -11.45
C LEU A 153 -25.40 -3.96 -11.87
N VAL A 154 -26.16 -2.85 -11.81
CA VAL A 154 -25.62 -1.53 -12.17
C VAL A 154 -24.52 -1.11 -11.21
N LEU A 155 -24.70 -1.32 -9.89
CA LEU A 155 -23.66 -1.08 -8.91
C LEU A 155 -22.41 -1.89 -9.23
N LEU A 156 -22.53 -3.20 -9.52
CA LEU A 156 -21.41 -4.05 -9.86
C LEU A 156 -20.68 -3.62 -11.14
N VAL A 157 -21.42 -3.21 -12.17
CA VAL A 157 -20.83 -2.72 -13.45
C VAL A 157 -20.07 -1.40 -13.25
N CYS A 158 -20.49 -0.56 -12.31
CA CYS A 158 -19.78 0.67 -11.98
C CYS A 158 -18.49 0.44 -11.19
N VAL A 159 -18.33 -0.70 -10.50
CA VAL A 159 -17.14 -1.01 -9.69
C VAL A 159 -15.81 -0.96 -10.47
N PRO A 160 -15.69 -1.53 -11.69
CA PRO A 160 -14.46 -1.48 -12.50
C PRO A 160 -14.05 -0.07 -12.95
N LEU A 161 -14.93 0.94 -12.86
CA LEU A 161 -14.58 2.32 -13.21
C LEU A 161 -13.51 2.90 -12.28
N ILE A 162 -13.43 2.43 -11.01
CA ILE A 162 -12.40 2.88 -10.06
C ILE A 162 -11.01 2.40 -10.50
N PRO A 163 -10.73 1.10 -10.71
CA PRO A 163 -9.44 0.67 -11.26
C PRO A 163 -9.10 1.34 -12.59
N LEU A 164 -10.07 1.54 -13.46
CA LEU A 164 -9.87 2.21 -14.75
C LEU A 164 -9.40 3.67 -14.56
N SER A 165 -10.04 4.41 -13.64
CA SER A 165 -9.63 5.77 -13.30
C SER A 165 -8.22 5.83 -12.71
N ILE A 166 -7.83 4.85 -11.88
CA ILE A 166 -6.49 4.74 -11.31
C ILE A 166 -5.47 4.56 -12.44
N VAL A 167 -5.69 3.62 -13.38
CA VAL A 167 -4.79 3.37 -14.52
C VAL A 167 -4.65 4.61 -15.41
N ALA A 168 -5.73 5.35 -15.65
CA ALA A 168 -5.69 6.58 -16.44
C ALA A 168 -4.79 7.65 -15.80
N VAL A 169 -4.87 7.83 -14.49
CA VAL A 169 -4.04 8.79 -13.76
C VAL A 169 -2.57 8.35 -13.66
N GLN A 170 -2.31 7.04 -13.59
CA GLN A 170 -0.95 6.49 -13.47
C GLN A 170 0.01 6.92 -14.58
N LYS A 171 -0.46 6.98 -15.83
CA LYS A 171 0.38 7.37 -16.97
C LYS A 171 0.94 8.79 -16.80
N ILE A 172 0.12 9.71 -16.30
CA ILE A 172 0.51 11.10 -16.02
C ILE A 172 1.42 11.15 -14.80
N ALA A 173 1.06 10.42 -13.74
CA ALA A 173 1.80 10.35 -12.48
C ALA A 173 3.24 9.86 -12.68
N LYS A 174 3.45 8.78 -13.45
CA LYS A 174 4.78 8.20 -13.69
C LYS A 174 5.76 9.20 -14.30
N ARG A 175 5.32 9.98 -15.30
CA ARG A 175 6.17 10.98 -15.95
C ARG A 175 6.55 12.12 -14.98
N LEU A 176 5.59 12.60 -14.23
CA LEU A 176 5.79 13.69 -13.27
C LEU A 176 6.69 13.26 -12.12
N LEU A 177 6.51 12.04 -11.62
CA LEU A 177 7.31 11.47 -10.52
C LEU A 177 8.76 11.23 -10.95
N SER A 178 9.01 10.78 -12.19
CA SER A 178 10.37 10.65 -12.75
C SER A 178 11.07 12.01 -12.78
N LYS A 179 10.38 13.07 -13.21
CA LYS A 179 10.93 14.44 -13.19
C LYS A 179 11.22 14.92 -11.77
N TYR A 180 10.33 14.67 -10.82
CA TYR A 180 10.51 15.01 -9.40
C TYR A 180 11.80 14.39 -8.84
N TRP A 181 12.02 13.09 -9.08
CA TRP A 181 13.22 12.40 -8.61
C TRP A 181 14.50 12.96 -9.23
N GLY A 182 14.47 13.34 -10.51
CA GLY A 182 15.63 14.00 -11.16
C GLY A 182 15.98 15.33 -10.52
N VAL A 183 14.99 16.17 -10.25
CA VAL A 183 15.21 17.47 -9.59
C VAL A 183 15.67 17.30 -8.14
N TYR A 184 15.11 16.31 -7.43
CA TYR A 184 15.49 15.99 -6.04
C TYR A 184 16.96 15.57 -5.92
N VAL A 185 17.41 14.66 -6.78
CA VAL A 185 18.81 14.18 -6.80
C VAL A 185 19.75 15.34 -7.13
N ASN A 186 19.45 16.13 -8.17
CA ASN A 186 20.26 17.27 -8.58
C ASN A 186 20.41 18.31 -7.45
N LEU A 187 19.33 18.59 -6.72
CA LEU A 187 19.37 19.47 -5.55
C LEU A 187 20.28 18.92 -4.46
N GLY A 188 20.15 17.60 -4.16
CA GLY A 188 20.97 16.92 -3.17
C GLY A 188 22.46 16.93 -3.51
N ASP A 189 22.80 16.63 -4.77
CA ASP A 189 24.19 16.63 -5.27
C ASP A 189 24.81 18.04 -5.15
N THR A 190 24.07 19.08 -5.57
CA THR A 190 24.53 20.46 -5.46
C THR A 190 24.71 20.89 -4.01
N PHE A 191 23.82 20.47 -3.12
CA PHE A 191 23.93 20.75 -1.70
C PHE A 191 25.20 20.12 -1.09
N LEU A 192 25.46 18.84 -1.40
CA LEU A 192 26.66 18.14 -0.95
C LEU A 192 27.93 18.79 -1.51
N GLU A 193 27.96 19.11 -2.79
CA GLU A 193 29.11 19.81 -3.42
C GLU A 193 29.40 21.14 -2.72
N ASN A 194 28.38 21.95 -2.46
CA ASN A 194 28.54 23.23 -1.79
C ASN A 194 29.03 23.09 -0.34
N ILE A 195 28.58 22.08 0.40
CA ILE A 195 29.04 21.82 1.78
C ILE A 195 30.50 21.32 1.77
N GLN A 196 30.84 20.38 0.90
CA GLN A 196 32.19 19.84 0.79
C GLN A 196 33.18 20.92 0.33
N GLY A 197 32.76 21.81 -0.58
CA GLY A 197 33.55 22.90 -1.09
C GLY A 197 33.46 24.21 -0.28
N LEU A 198 32.82 24.23 0.88
CA LEU A 198 32.49 25.47 1.61
C LEU A 198 33.73 26.34 1.91
N THR A 199 34.83 25.75 2.33
CA THR A 199 36.09 26.46 2.59
C THR A 199 36.60 27.13 1.31
N THR A 200 36.60 26.42 0.20
CA THR A 200 37.03 26.94 -1.09
C THR A 200 36.12 28.09 -1.55
N LEU A 201 34.80 27.93 -1.42
CA LEU A 201 33.82 28.95 -1.77
C LEU A 201 34.04 30.24 -0.96
N LYS A 202 34.37 30.13 0.32
CA LYS A 202 34.68 31.28 1.18
C LYS A 202 35.98 31.96 0.81
N VAL A 203 37.04 31.21 0.52
CA VAL A 203 38.35 31.76 0.12
C VAL A 203 38.24 32.56 -1.19
N TYR A 204 37.45 32.03 -2.15
CA TYR A 204 37.25 32.69 -3.45
C TYR A 204 36.08 33.68 -3.48
N GLN A 205 35.41 33.96 -2.35
CA GLN A 205 34.24 34.83 -2.22
C GLN A 205 33.11 34.45 -3.21
N ALA A 206 32.94 33.18 -3.48
CA ALA A 206 31.96 32.63 -4.43
C ALA A 206 30.68 32.13 -3.74
N ASP A 207 30.61 32.21 -2.41
CA ASP A 207 29.52 31.70 -1.58
C ASP A 207 28.18 32.39 -1.91
N GLU A 208 28.14 33.70 -2.14
CA GLU A 208 26.90 34.41 -2.48
C GLU A 208 26.33 33.92 -3.83
N ARG A 209 27.17 33.77 -4.84
CA ARG A 209 26.76 33.23 -6.16
C ARG A 209 26.19 31.80 -6.02
N LYS A 210 26.84 30.97 -5.22
CA LYS A 210 26.38 29.58 -4.97
C LYS A 210 25.11 29.55 -4.12
N ASN A 211 24.90 30.51 -3.24
CA ASN A 211 23.65 30.67 -2.50
C ASN A 211 22.48 30.98 -3.44
N VAL A 212 22.67 31.89 -4.40
CA VAL A 212 21.66 32.24 -5.41
C VAL A 212 21.32 30.99 -6.24
N GLU A 213 22.34 30.28 -6.77
CA GLU A 213 22.14 29.03 -7.53
C GLU A 213 21.37 27.96 -6.71
N MET A 214 21.71 27.83 -5.43
CA MET A 214 21.04 26.89 -4.54
C MET A 214 19.57 27.26 -4.32
N ASN A 215 19.27 28.54 -4.14
CA ASN A 215 17.91 29.04 -3.98
C ASN A 215 17.07 28.81 -5.26
N GLU A 216 17.64 28.99 -6.44
CA GLU A 216 16.97 28.70 -7.71
C GLU A 216 16.61 27.21 -7.82
N LYS A 217 17.55 26.30 -7.51
CA LYS A 217 17.31 24.86 -7.49
C LYS A 217 16.29 24.44 -6.44
N ALA A 218 16.34 25.04 -5.25
CA ALA A 218 15.36 24.81 -4.21
C ALA A 218 13.94 25.26 -4.63
N GLU A 219 13.83 26.40 -5.34
CA GLU A 219 12.56 26.87 -5.87
C GLU A 219 12.05 25.97 -7.01
N GLU A 220 12.92 25.46 -7.88
CA GLU A 220 12.53 24.47 -8.89
C GLU A 220 12.00 23.19 -8.21
N PHE A 221 12.69 22.71 -7.18
CA PHE A 221 12.25 21.56 -6.38
C PHE A 221 10.89 21.81 -5.71
N ARG A 222 10.70 22.98 -5.11
CA ARG A 222 9.42 23.37 -4.53
C ARG A 222 8.29 23.32 -5.56
N ARG A 223 8.51 23.88 -6.76
CA ARG A 223 7.51 23.92 -7.83
C ARG A 223 7.13 22.51 -8.33
N ILE A 224 8.12 21.63 -8.51
CA ILE A 224 7.84 20.26 -8.94
C ILE A 224 7.14 19.45 -7.84
N THR A 225 7.52 19.66 -6.57
CA THR A 225 6.88 19.04 -5.40
C THR A 225 5.40 19.44 -5.32
N MET A 226 5.09 20.72 -5.49
CA MET A 226 3.70 21.20 -5.51
C MET A 226 2.89 20.60 -6.66
N LYS A 227 3.49 20.43 -7.85
CA LYS A 227 2.83 19.74 -8.98
C LYS A 227 2.55 18.28 -8.65
N VAL A 228 3.47 17.56 -8.01
CA VAL A 228 3.26 16.18 -7.57
C VAL A 228 2.15 16.08 -6.54
N LEU A 229 2.15 16.96 -5.53
CA LEU A 229 1.08 17.01 -4.51
C LEU A 229 -0.29 17.31 -5.14
N THR A 230 -0.38 18.29 -6.03
CA THR A 230 -1.62 18.63 -6.75
C THR A 230 -2.12 17.43 -7.56
N MET A 231 -1.22 16.73 -8.26
CA MET A 231 -1.57 15.53 -9.00
C MET A 231 -2.09 14.42 -8.07
N GLN A 232 -1.44 14.19 -6.92
CA GLN A 232 -1.86 13.19 -5.95
C GLN A 232 -3.26 13.51 -5.38
N LEU A 233 -3.50 14.75 -4.98
CA LEU A 233 -4.80 15.19 -4.48
C LEU A 233 -5.89 15.07 -5.54
N ASN A 234 -5.62 15.51 -6.77
CA ASN A 234 -6.57 15.38 -7.88
C ASN A 234 -6.86 13.91 -8.20
N SER A 235 -5.87 13.02 -8.11
CA SER A 235 -6.05 11.58 -8.30
C SER A 235 -7.03 11.00 -7.28
N VAL A 236 -6.89 11.36 -6.00
CA VAL A 236 -7.84 10.92 -4.95
C VAL A 236 -9.23 11.51 -5.21
N SER A 237 -9.31 12.79 -5.58
CA SER A 237 -10.59 13.45 -5.89
C SER A 237 -11.32 12.78 -7.06
N VAL A 238 -10.60 12.40 -8.13
CA VAL A 238 -11.19 11.66 -9.26
C VAL A 238 -11.74 10.30 -8.81
N MET A 239 -10.99 9.56 -7.99
CA MET A 239 -11.46 8.29 -7.44
C MET A 239 -12.70 8.47 -6.55
N ASP A 240 -12.74 9.55 -5.75
CA ASP A 240 -13.88 9.88 -4.91
C ASP A 240 -15.12 10.22 -5.74
N ILE A 241 -14.97 11.04 -6.78
CA ILE A 241 -16.05 11.37 -7.70
C ILE A 241 -16.61 10.09 -8.36
N VAL A 242 -15.75 9.20 -8.87
CA VAL A 242 -16.19 7.95 -9.49
C VAL A 242 -16.92 7.06 -8.48
N ALA A 243 -16.39 6.93 -7.26
CA ALA A 243 -17.01 6.11 -6.21
C ALA A 243 -18.38 6.65 -5.79
N TYR A 244 -18.47 7.95 -5.52
CA TYR A 244 -19.74 8.56 -5.11
C TYR A 244 -20.75 8.67 -6.27
N ALA A 245 -20.30 8.94 -7.49
CA ALA A 245 -21.17 8.93 -8.67
C ALA A 245 -21.75 7.52 -8.92
N GLY A 246 -20.92 6.47 -8.82
CA GLY A 246 -21.40 5.08 -8.94
C GLY A 246 -22.42 4.73 -7.85
N SER A 247 -22.15 5.14 -6.61
CA SER A 247 -23.12 4.97 -5.51
C SER A 247 -24.41 5.75 -5.76
N ALA A 248 -24.32 7.01 -6.22
CA ALA A 248 -25.49 7.85 -6.53
C ALA A 248 -26.38 7.24 -7.63
N VAL A 249 -25.77 6.67 -8.68
CA VAL A 249 -26.55 5.96 -9.73
C VAL A 249 -27.33 4.79 -9.11
N GLY A 250 -26.72 4.00 -8.22
CA GLY A 250 -27.42 2.93 -7.52
C GLY A 250 -28.55 3.43 -6.65
N VAL A 251 -28.36 4.55 -5.94
CA VAL A 251 -29.39 5.22 -5.13
C VAL A 251 -30.55 5.69 -6.01
N VAL A 252 -30.30 6.37 -7.13
CA VAL A 252 -31.34 6.84 -8.06
C VAL A 252 -32.17 5.67 -8.58
N ILE A 253 -31.51 4.56 -8.96
CA ILE A 253 -32.22 3.37 -9.44
C ILE A 253 -33.08 2.76 -8.32
N ALA A 254 -32.61 2.67 -7.10
CA ALA A 254 -33.35 2.16 -5.96
C ALA A 254 -34.61 3.02 -5.67
N VAL A 255 -34.45 4.36 -5.67
CA VAL A 255 -35.57 5.30 -5.49
C VAL A 255 -36.56 5.19 -6.61
N PHE A 256 -36.12 5.11 -7.87
CA PHE A 256 -37.01 4.96 -9.02
C PHE A 256 -37.80 3.63 -8.99
N GLN A 257 -37.17 2.54 -8.58
CA GLN A 257 -37.82 1.24 -8.40
C GLN A 257 -38.84 1.26 -7.27
N ALA A 258 -38.54 1.94 -6.16
CA ALA A 258 -39.49 2.12 -5.06
C ALA A 258 -40.67 2.97 -5.46
N ALA A 259 -40.46 4.07 -6.20
CA ALA A 259 -41.52 4.93 -6.72
C ALA A 259 -42.47 4.18 -7.69
N ASN A 260 -41.92 3.24 -8.47
CA ASN A 260 -42.71 2.38 -9.38
C ASN A 260 -43.30 1.14 -8.68
N GLY A 261 -43.17 1.00 -7.37
CA GLY A 261 -43.71 -0.12 -6.62
C GLY A 261 -43.06 -1.49 -6.89
N THR A 262 -41.90 -1.52 -7.56
CA THR A 262 -41.18 -2.77 -7.86
C THR A 262 -40.38 -3.32 -6.67
N ILE A 263 -40.01 -2.44 -5.75
CA ILE A 263 -39.39 -2.78 -4.46
C ILE A 263 -40.08 -1.99 -3.35
N THR A 264 -40.04 -2.50 -2.13
CA THR A 264 -40.60 -1.80 -0.96
C THR A 264 -39.65 -0.69 -0.49
N LEU A 265 -40.16 0.27 0.27
CA LEU A 265 -39.39 1.37 0.82
C LEU A 265 -38.25 0.87 1.73
N PRO A 266 -38.41 -0.14 2.65
CA PRO A 266 -37.32 -0.76 3.41
C PRO A 266 -36.26 -1.41 2.52
N GLN A 267 -36.65 -2.03 1.41
CA GLN A 267 -35.72 -2.61 0.45
C GLN A 267 -34.90 -1.53 -0.27
N ALA A 268 -35.53 -0.42 -0.66
CA ALA A 268 -34.81 0.73 -1.21
C ALA A 268 -33.83 1.32 -0.21
N PHE A 269 -34.23 1.49 1.04
CA PHE A 269 -33.37 1.93 2.13
C PHE A 269 -32.12 1.04 2.29
N LEU A 270 -32.29 -0.29 2.25
CA LEU A 270 -31.20 -1.25 2.32
C LEU A 270 -30.18 -1.04 1.18
N ILE A 271 -30.66 -0.90 -0.05
CA ILE A 271 -29.80 -0.67 -1.22
C ILE A 271 -29.06 0.66 -1.08
N ILE A 272 -29.73 1.73 -0.65
CA ILE A 272 -29.14 3.05 -0.46
C ILE A 272 -28.01 3.00 0.56
N MET A 273 -28.22 2.34 1.71
CA MET A 273 -27.23 2.24 2.78
C MET A 273 -26.02 1.40 2.38
N LEU A 274 -26.19 0.35 1.57
CA LEU A 274 -25.12 -0.52 1.14
C LEU A 274 -24.45 -0.10 -0.17
N ALA A 275 -25.04 0.85 -0.92
CA ALA A 275 -24.51 1.30 -2.20
C ALA A 275 -23.07 1.80 -2.10
N ALA A 276 -22.73 2.55 -1.05
CA ALA A 276 -21.38 3.05 -0.83
C ALA A 276 -20.37 1.93 -0.56
N ASP A 277 -20.80 0.85 0.08
CA ASP A 277 -19.91 -0.27 0.46
C ASP A 277 -19.40 -1.05 -0.77
N PHE A 278 -20.02 -0.92 -1.95
CA PHE A 278 -19.48 -1.46 -3.20
C PHE A 278 -18.17 -0.78 -3.61
N PHE A 279 -18.04 0.51 -3.35
CA PHE A 279 -16.96 1.35 -3.87
C PHE A 279 -15.88 1.64 -2.85
N LEU A 280 -16.21 1.74 -1.55
CA LEU A 280 -15.29 2.07 -0.48
C LEU A 280 -14.04 1.16 -0.41
N PRO A 281 -14.15 -0.18 -0.55
CA PRO A 281 -12.97 -1.05 -0.53
C PRO A 281 -12.00 -0.78 -1.68
N LEU A 282 -12.49 -0.49 -2.89
CA LEU A 282 -11.65 -0.18 -4.05
C LEU A 282 -11.08 1.24 -3.97
N ARG A 283 -11.83 2.19 -3.45
CA ARG A 283 -11.34 3.54 -3.18
C ARG A 283 -10.15 3.49 -2.21
N LEU A 284 -10.27 2.73 -1.11
CA LEU A 284 -9.17 2.51 -0.17
C LEU A 284 -7.98 1.81 -0.82
N LEU A 285 -8.23 0.83 -1.70
CA LEU A 285 -7.17 0.20 -2.48
C LEU A 285 -6.44 1.22 -3.36
N GLY A 286 -7.17 2.14 -3.99
CA GLY A 286 -6.60 3.21 -4.79
C GLY A 286 -5.71 4.15 -3.98
N SER A 287 -6.05 4.47 -2.73
CA SER A 287 -5.22 5.28 -1.84
C SER A 287 -3.89 4.58 -1.47
N PHE A 288 -3.88 3.24 -1.46
CA PHE A 288 -2.67 2.44 -1.22
C PHE A 288 -1.84 2.17 -2.48
N PHE A 289 -2.25 2.70 -3.64
CA PHE A 289 -1.54 2.45 -4.89
C PHE A 289 -0.08 2.90 -4.86
N HIS A 290 0.20 4.06 -4.27
CA HIS A 290 1.58 4.54 -4.13
C HIS A 290 2.43 3.61 -3.25
N VAL A 291 1.83 3.02 -2.22
CA VAL A 291 2.47 2.00 -1.38
C VAL A 291 2.84 0.77 -2.21
N ALA A 292 1.95 0.34 -3.11
CA ALA A 292 2.23 -0.78 -4.00
C ALA A 292 3.40 -0.50 -4.94
N MET A 293 3.43 0.67 -5.56
CA MET A 293 4.52 1.07 -6.47
C MET A 293 5.87 1.14 -5.76
N ASN A 294 5.91 1.76 -4.59
CA ASN A 294 7.13 1.85 -3.78
C ASN A 294 7.58 0.46 -3.31
N GLY A 295 6.64 -0.39 -2.88
CA GLY A 295 6.92 -1.76 -2.48
C GLY A 295 7.48 -2.61 -3.62
N MET A 296 6.95 -2.47 -4.83
CA MET A 296 7.48 -3.17 -6.02
C MET A 296 8.90 -2.70 -6.35
N ALA A 297 9.15 -1.40 -6.40
CA ALA A 297 10.49 -0.85 -6.66
C ALA A 297 11.51 -1.28 -5.59
N ALA A 298 11.11 -1.29 -4.32
CA ALA A 298 11.93 -1.79 -3.23
C ALA A 298 12.20 -3.30 -3.34
N SER A 299 11.19 -4.06 -3.79
CA SER A 299 11.32 -5.51 -4.04
C SER A 299 12.37 -5.81 -5.10
N ASP A 300 12.33 -5.10 -6.23
CA ASP A 300 13.27 -5.29 -7.34
C ASP A 300 14.72 -5.04 -6.88
N LYS A 301 14.96 -3.95 -6.14
CA LYS A 301 16.28 -3.66 -5.56
C LYS A 301 16.71 -4.71 -4.54
N LEU A 302 15.81 -5.15 -3.67
CA LEU A 302 16.09 -6.15 -2.65
C LEU A 302 16.44 -7.50 -3.27
N PHE A 303 15.68 -7.95 -4.26
CA PHE A 303 15.97 -9.20 -4.96
C PHE A 303 17.26 -9.13 -5.76
N LYS A 304 17.57 -7.99 -6.39
CA LYS A 304 18.86 -7.78 -7.03
C LYS A 304 20.04 -8.02 -6.07
N ILE A 305 19.96 -7.52 -4.82
CA ILE A 305 20.98 -7.77 -3.80
C ILE A 305 21.00 -9.23 -3.38
N LEU A 306 19.84 -9.86 -3.17
CA LEU A 306 19.76 -11.26 -2.75
C LEU A 306 20.25 -12.24 -3.82
N ASP A 307 20.05 -11.91 -5.09
CA ASP A 307 20.42 -12.74 -6.24
C ASP A 307 21.87 -12.48 -6.71
N THR A 308 22.56 -11.49 -6.14
CA THR A 308 23.99 -11.24 -6.44
C THR A 308 24.79 -12.50 -6.13
N PRO A 309 25.65 -12.99 -7.03
CA PRO A 309 26.42 -14.19 -6.81
C PRO A 309 27.38 -14.02 -5.61
N GLU A 310 27.46 -15.06 -4.80
CA GLU A 310 28.39 -15.15 -3.67
C GLU A 310 29.75 -15.63 -4.20
N ASP A 311 30.84 -15.21 -3.57
CA ASP A 311 32.16 -15.69 -3.90
C ASP A 311 32.27 -17.16 -3.47
N GLU A 312 32.95 -17.96 -4.28
CA GLU A 312 33.20 -19.36 -3.94
C GLU A 312 34.10 -19.41 -2.68
N ARG A 313 33.59 -20.01 -1.64
CA ARG A 313 34.35 -20.26 -0.42
C ARG A 313 35.10 -21.56 -0.57
N GLY A 314 36.36 -21.56 -0.15
CA GLY A 314 37.12 -22.81 -0.02
C GLY A 314 36.35 -23.82 0.84
N THR A 315 36.26 -25.04 0.34
CA THR A 315 35.56 -26.13 1.03
C THR A 315 36.49 -26.97 1.93
N GLN A 316 37.76 -26.73 1.85
CA GLN A 316 38.75 -27.46 2.65
C GLN A 316 38.92 -26.81 4.04
N ILE A 317 38.65 -27.58 5.08
CA ILE A 317 38.92 -27.21 6.46
C ILE A 317 40.26 -27.84 6.82
N PRO A 318 41.27 -27.06 7.28
CA PRO A 318 42.55 -27.62 7.70
C PRO A 318 42.31 -28.63 8.84
N ALA A 319 43.00 -29.77 8.79
CA ALA A 319 42.89 -30.83 9.80
C ALA A 319 43.35 -30.38 11.20
N SER A 320 44.20 -29.35 11.27
CA SER A 320 44.67 -28.75 12.49
C SER A 320 45.02 -27.27 12.25
N PHE A 321 44.81 -26.41 13.25
CA PHE A 321 45.23 -25.00 13.24
C PHE A 321 46.61 -24.77 13.85
N ASP A 322 47.34 -25.83 14.17
CA ASP A 322 48.70 -25.77 14.78
C ASP A 322 49.85 -25.65 13.74
N SER A 323 49.50 -25.42 12.47
CA SER A 323 50.46 -25.27 11.38
C SER A 323 50.62 -23.81 10.95
N ASP A 324 51.81 -23.44 10.50
CA ASP A 324 52.11 -22.11 9.95
C ASP A 324 51.26 -21.84 8.67
N ILE A 325 50.86 -20.59 8.49
CA ILE A 325 50.22 -20.12 7.25
C ILE A 325 51.35 -19.77 6.27
N ARG A 326 51.52 -20.55 5.18
CA ARG A 326 52.49 -20.27 4.11
C ARG A 326 51.76 -19.75 2.88
N LEU A 327 52.25 -18.62 2.38
CA LEU A 327 51.80 -18.02 1.10
C LEU A 327 52.92 -18.28 0.07
N GLU A 328 52.68 -19.20 -0.88
CA GLU A 328 53.63 -19.53 -1.94
C GLU A 328 53.05 -19.09 -3.28
N ASN A 329 53.76 -18.22 -3.99
CA ASN A 329 53.40 -17.69 -5.31
C ASN A 329 51.99 -17.08 -5.37
N VAL A 330 51.52 -16.39 -4.32
CA VAL A 330 50.21 -15.75 -4.28
C VAL A 330 50.31 -14.37 -4.93
N THR A 331 49.60 -14.19 -6.05
CA THR A 331 49.41 -12.88 -6.68
C THR A 331 48.01 -12.41 -6.40
N PHE A 332 47.85 -11.22 -5.83
CA PHE A 332 46.55 -10.62 -5.57
C PHE A 332 46.50 -9.21 -6.16
N SER A 333 45.40 -8.90 -6.84
CA SER A 333 45.11 -7.54 -7.32
C SER A 333 43.68 -7.16 -7.00
N TYR A 334 43.48 -5.93 -6.54
CA TYR A 334 42.11 -5.37 -6.48
C TYR A 334 41.60 -5.10 -7.88
N ALA A 335 40.33 -5.41 -8.15
CA ALA A 335 39.67 -5.09 -9.40
C ALA A 335 39.32 -3.58 -9.47
N VAL A 336 40.34 -2.72 -9.38
CA VAL A 336 40.19 -1.26 -9.51
C VAL A 336 40.89 -0.80 -10.77
N SER A 337 40.18 -0.02 -11.60
CA SER A 337 40.79 0.70 -12.71
C SER A 337 41.67 1.81 -12.14
N TYR A 338 42.98 1.57 -12.06
CA TYR A 338 43.90 2.64 -11.79
C TYR A 338 44.03 3.52 -13.04
N THR A 339 43.37 4.65 -13.07
CA THR A 339 43.74 5.73 -13.95
C THR A 339 45.05 6.33 -13.41
N HIS A 340 46.17 5.97 -14.04
CA HIS A 340 47.42 6.68 -13.80
C HIS A 340 47.23 8.12 -14.26
N LEU A 341 47.15 9.03 -13.31
CA LEU A 341 47.48 10.43 -13.54
C LEU A 341 49.01 10.49 -13.59
N THR A 342 49.60 10.46 -14.77
CA THR A 342 50.95 10.95 -15.03
C THR A 342 50.95 12.45 -15.02
#